data_e1829ee432915be6c3311a4d410c5405
#
_entry.id   e1829ee432915be6c3311a4d410c5405
#
_cell.length_a   1.000
_cell.length_b   1.000
_cell.length_c   1.000
_cell.angle_alpha   90.00
_cell.angle_beta   90.00
_cell.angle_gamma   90.00
#
_symmetry.space_group_name_H-M   'P 1'
#
loop_
_entity.id
_entity.type
_entity.pdbx_description
1 polymer ?
#
loop_
_entity_poly.entity_id
_entity_poly.type
_entity_poly.pdbx_seq_one_letter_code
_entity_poly.pdbx_strand_id
1 'polypeptide(L)'
;DPVRPELTLGFRITHGRKIFGLKYEDEIEAIVCVAFCPEIPYTVRELDYMSRVGGNIAIAYTVWSRKKGAGREIINKLGEWSKQNNIERLVTLSPLTSMATHFHISNGAKQIHINDQTQNFEYKL
;
A
#
# COMPACT_ATOMS: atom_id res chain seq x y z
N ASP A 1 12.18 4.45 7.12
CA ASP A 1 11.82 3.07 6.94
C ASP A 1 10.33 2.93 6.58
N PRO A 2 10.03 2.37 5.43
CA PRO A 2 8.64 2.25 4.99
C PRO A 2 7.80 1.27 5.80
N VAL A 3 8.41 0.41 6.60
CA VAL A 3 7.65 -0.50 7.44
C VAL A 3 7.22 0.22 8.70
N ARG A 4 5.92 0.22 8.97
CA ARG A 4 5.37 0.89 10.16
C ARG A 4 5.67 0.06 11.40
N PRO A 5 6.50 0.55 12.33
CA PRO A 5 6.91 -0.26 13.48
C PRO A 5 5.76 -0.55 14.45
N GLU A 6 4.72 0.28 14.46
CA GLU A 6 3.57 0.07 15.34
C GLU A 6 2.66 -1.07 14.90
N LEU A 7 2.86 -1.60 13.68
CA LEU A 7 2.05 -2.70 13.18
C LEU A 7 2.73 -4.03 13.44
N THR A 8 1.99 -4.95 14.03
CA THR A 8 2.51 -6.29 14.30
C THR A 8 2.42 -7.18 13.06
N LEU A 9 3.16 -8.28 13.08
CA LEU A 9 3.07 -9.26 11.99
C LEU A 9 1.64 -9.79 11.85
N GLY A 10 0.96 -10.05 12.96
CA GLY A 10 -0.43 -10.50 12.94
C GLY A 10 -1.34 -9.54 12.21
N PHE A 11 -1.17 -8.22 12.45
CA PHE A 11 -1.97 -7.22 11.75
C PHE A 11 -1.73 -7.30 10.23
N ARG A 12 -0.49 -7.52 9.81
CA ARG A 12 -0.13 -7.52 8.39
C ARG A 12 -0.62 -8.75 7.63
N ILE A 13 -0.86 -9.85 8.31
CA ILE A 13 -1.25 -11.10 7.65
C ILE A 13 -2.63 -11.61 8.05
N THR A 14 -3.42 -10.76 8.74
CA THR A 14 -4.77 -11.16 9.10
C THR A 14 -5.71 -11.05 7.92
N HIS A 15 -6.92 -11.55 8.14
CA HIS A 15 -7.99 -11.62 7.15
C HIS A 15 -8.26 -10.23 6.51
N GLY A 16 -8.45 -10.22 5.21
CA GLY A 16 -8.66 -8.98 4.48
C GLY A 16 -7.38 -8.23 4.16
N ARG A 17 -6.23 -8.86 4.35
CA ARG A 17 -4.93 -8.27 4.04
C ARG A 17 -4.05 -9.23 3.28
N LYS A 18 -3.16 -8.68 2.46
CA LYS A 18 -2.16 -9.46 1.73
C LYS A 18 -0.81 -8.75 1.78
N ILE A 19 0.24 -9.56 1.80
CA ILE A 19 1.61 -9.07 1.66
C ILE A 19 2.12 -9.57 0.33
N PHE A 20 2.52 -8.64 -0.53
CA PHE A 20 3.13 -8.97 -1.82
C PHE A 20 4.62 -8.75 -1.71
N GLY A 21 5.40 -9.71 -2.19
CA GLY A 21 6.85 -9.61 -2.21
C GLY A 21 7.37 -9.67 -3.62
N LEU A 22 8.36 -8.83 -3.92
CA LEU A 22 9.11 -8.90 -5.16
C LEU A 22 10.39 -9.68 -4.88
N LYS A 23 10.52 -10.84 -5.52
CA LYS A 23 11.62 -11.74 -5.26
C LYS A 23 12.51 -11.86 -6.49
N TYR A 24 13.80 -11.81 -6.27
CA TYR A 24 14.78 -11.99 -7.33
C TYR A 24 15.89 -12.89 -6.80
N GLU A 25 16.12 -14.04 -7.46
CA GLU A 25 17.17 -15.00 -7.09
C GLU A 25 17.11 -15.37 -5.61
N ASP A 26 15.93 -15.73 -5.13
CA ASP A 26 15.68 -16.16 -3.74
C ASP A 26 15.80 -15.04 -2.69
N GLU A 27 15.98 -13.79 -3.10
CA GLU A 27 16.00 -12.66 -2.17
C GLU A 27 14.80 -11.76 -2.40
N ILE A 28 14.21 -11.31 -1.29
CA ILE A 28 13.09 -10.37 -1.36
C ILE A 28 13.65 -8.97 -1.49
N GLU A 29 13.31 -8.30 -2.58
CA GLU A 29 13.80 -6.95 -2.88
C GLU A 29 12.83 -5.85 -2.52
N ALA A 30 11.55 -6.16 -2.46
CA ALA A 30 10.54 -5.20 -2.08
C ALA A 30 9.33 -5.92 -1.50
N ILE A 31 8.59 -5.23 -0.64
CA ILE A 31 7.37 -5.73 -0.03
C ILE A 31 6.34 -4.61 -0.08
N VAL A 32 5.09 -4.97 -0.38
CA VAL A 32 3.98 -4.06 -0.17
C VAL A 32 2.90 -4.77 0.62
N CYS A 33 2.42 -4.11 1.66
CA CYS A 33 1.33 -4.62 2.49
C CYS A 33 0.05 -3.93 2.07
N VAL A 34 -1.00 -4.72 1.83
CA VAL A 34 -2.25 -4.24 1.26
C VAL A 34 -3.42 -4.72 2.12
N ALA A 35 -4.33 -3.81 2.42
CA ALA A 35 -5.60 -4.12 3.04
C ALA A 35 -6.71 -3.85 2.03
N PHE A 36 -7.79 -4.63 2.11
CA PHE A 36 -8.93 -4.44 1.21
C PHE A 36 -10.07 -3.84 2.01
N CYS A 37 -10.55 -2.69 1.56
CA CYS A 37 -11.51 -1.89 2.31
C CYS A 37 -12.68 -1.48 1.41
N PRO A 38 -13.88 -1.27 2.00
CA PRO A 38 -15.00 -0.73 1.22
C PRO A 38 -14.92 0.78 1.04
N GLU A 39 -14.14 1.47 1.87
CA GLU A 39 -13.94 2.91 1.81
C GLU A 39 -12.47 3.23 2.06
N ILE A 40 -12.08 4.47 1.82
CA ILE A 40 -10.70 4.91 2.02
C ILE A 40 -10.48 5.25 3.49
N PRO A 41 -9.54 4.57 4.17
CA PRO A 41 -9.21 4.91 5.55
C PRO A 41 -8.30 6.13 5.60
N TYR A 42 -8.49 6.98 6.61
CA TYR A 42 -7.65 8.16 6.82
C TYR A 42 -6.67 7.98 7.97
N THR A 43 -6.84 6.92 8.77
CA THR A 43 -5.96 6.60 9.89
C THR A 43 -5.66 5.12 9.91
N VAL A 44 -4.61 4.74 10.65
CA VAL A 44 -4.30 3.32 10.84
C VAL A 44 -5.44 2.62 11.58
N ARG A 45 -6.09 3.31 12.51
CA ARG A 45 -7.23 2.76 13.22
C ARG A 45 -8.40 2.46 12.28
N GLU A 46 -8.68 3.38 11.35
CA GLU A 46 -9.73 3.14 10.35
C GLU A 46 -9.36 2.00 9.42
N LEU A 47 -8.09 1.91 9.05
CA LEU A 47 -7.61 0.80 8.23
C LEU A 47 -7.91 -0.54 8.90
N ASP A 48 -7.59 -0.65 10.19
CA ASP A 48 -7.83 -1.85 10.96
C ASP A 48 -9.33 -2.16 11.04
N TYR A 49 -10.12 -1.13 11.28
CA TYR A 49 -11.58 -1.27 11.42
C TYR A 49 -12.25 -1.65 10.10
N MET A 50 -11.79 -1.10 8.98
CA MET A 50 -12.43 -1.27 7.67
C MET A 50 -11.95 -2.48 6.89
N SER A 51 -10.81 -3.06 7.23
CA SER A 51 -10.24 -4.18 6.46
C SER A 51 -11.17 -5.39 6.50
N ARG A 52 -11.48 -5.94 5.32
CA ARG A 52 -12.34 -7.11 5.21
C ARG A 52 -12.14 -7.82 3.89
N VAL A 53 -12.42 -9.12 3.88
CA VAL A 53 -12.42 -9.90 2.65
C VAL A 53 -13.51 -9.35 1.71
N GLY A 54 -13.14 -9.18 0.46
CA GLY A 54 -14.08 -8.69 -0.55
C GLY A 54 -14.20 -7.17 -0.61
N GLY A 55 -13.42 -6.44 0.20
CA GLY A 55 -13.33 -4.99 0.01
C GLY A 55 -12.82 -4.70 -1.40
N ASN A 56 -13.40 -3.69 -2.04
CA ASN A 56 -13.11 -3.42 -3.46
C ASN A 56 -12.07 -2.33 -3.68
N ILE A 57 -11.55 -1.73 -2.61
CA ILE A 57 -10.46 -0.75 -2.69
C ILE A 57 -9.23 -1.39 -2.06
N ALA A 58 -8.14 -1.46 -2.81
CA ALA A 58 -6.87 -1.95 -2.28
C ALA A 58 -6.14 -0.77 -1.65
N ILE A 59 -5.76 -0.92 -0.38
CA ILE A 59 -5.05 0.12 0.36
C ILE A 59 -3.62 -0.35 0.60
N ALA A 60 -2.67 0.26 -0.10
CA ALA A 60 -1.26 0.01 0.13
C ALA A 60 -0.84 0.85 1.33
N TYR A 61 -0.52 0.20 2.45
CA TYR A 61 -0.22 0.93 3.68
C TYR A 61 1.24 0.78 4.13
N THR A 62 2.01 -0.07 3.49
CA THR A 62 3.45 -0.19 3.74
C THR A 62 4.12 -0.59 2.44
N VAL A 63 5.14 0.15 2.05
CA VAL A 63 5.99 -0.21 0.92
C VAL A 63 7.43 -0.19 1.43
N TRP A 64 8.14 -1.26 1.20
CA TRP A 64 9.55 -1.38 1.58
C TRP A 64 10.34 -1.91 0.40
N SER A 65 11.52 -1.36 0.18
CA SER A 65 12.42 -1.89 -0.83
C SER A 65 13.86 -1.75 -0.36
N ARG A 66 14.68 -2.73 -0.74
CA ARG A 66 16.11 -2.71 -0.41
C ARG A 66 16.96 -2.43 -1.63
N LYS A 67 16.38 -2.41 -2.82
CA LYS A 67 17.11 -2.13 -4.06
C LYS A 67 16.47 -0.98 -4.81
N LYS A 68 17.32 -0.18 -5.44
CA LYS A 68 16.86 0.94 -6.23
C LYS A 68 15.96 0.44 -7.36
N GLY A 69 14.80 1.05 -7.50
CA GLY A 69 13.82 0.67 -8.54
C GLY A 69 12.87 -0.43 -8.14
N ALA A 70 13.16 -1.20 -7.07
CA ALA A 70 12.30 -2.30 -6.66
C ALA A 70 10.96 -1.82 -6.11
N GLY A 71 10.96 -0.66 -5.44
CA GLY A 71 9.71 -0.07 -4.97
C GLY A 71 8.78 0.30 -6.11
N ARG A 72 9.31 0.89 -7.17
CA ARG A 72 8.51 1.20 -8.36
C ARG A 72 7.97 -0.07 -9.00
N GLU A 73 8.81 -1.08 -9.09
CA GLU A 73 8.41 -2.32 -9.74
C GLU A 73 7.28 -3.02 -8.98
N ILE A 74 7.37 -3.07 -7.64
CA ILE A 74 6.33 -3.75 -6.87
C ILE A 74 5.00 -2.98 -6.93
N ILE A 75 5.04 -1.65 -6.98
CA ILE A 75 3.83 -0.85 -7.15
C ILE A 75 3.20 -1.11 -8.52
N ASN A 76 4.01 -1.18 -9.57
CA ASN A 76 3.50 -1.49 -10.91
C ASN A 76 2.86 -2.87 -10.95
N LYS A 77 3.48 -3.87 -10.32
CA LYS A 77 2.92 -5.22 -10.26
C LYS A 77 1.63 -5.27 -9.44
N LEU A 78 1.57 -4.50 -8.37
CA LEU A 78 0.34 -4.39 -7.59
C LEU A 78 -0.79 -3.77 -8.42
N GLY A 79 -0.48 -2.77 -9.24
CA GLY A 79 -1.45 -2.19 -10.16
C GLY A 79 -1.98 -3.22 -11.16
N GLU A 80 -1.09 -4.01 -11.75
CA GLU A 80 -1.49 -5.07 -12.69
C GLU A 80 -2.36 -6.12 -12.00
N TRP A 81 -1.95 -6.56 -10.82
CA TRP A 81 -2.72 -7.53 -10.04
C TRP A 81 -4.10 -6.99 -9.70
N SER A 82 -4.17 -5.71 -9.33
CA SER A 82 -5.44 -5.07 -8.96
C SER A 82 -6.41 -5.06 -10.14
N LYS A 83 -5.92 -4.73 -11.32
CA LYS A 83 -6.75 -4.78 -12.53
C LYS A 83 -7.26 -6.18 -12.81
N GLN A 84 -6.39 -7.18 -12.70
CA GLN A 84 -6.74 -8.56 -13.00
C GLN A 84 -7.71 -9.15 -11.99
N ASN A 85 -7.78 -8.58 -10.80
CA ASN A 85 -8.63 -9.08 -9.73
C ASN A 85 -9.84 -8.19 -9.45
N ASN A 86 -10.19 -7.33 -10.41
CA ASN A 86 -11.39 -6.50 -10.36
C ASN A 86 -11.43 -5.54 -9.18
N ILE A 87 -10.27 -5.09 -8.75
CA ILE A 87 -10.17 -4.03 -7.74
C ILE A 87 -10.55 -2.72 -8.40
N GLU A 88 -11.43 -1.95 -7.76
CA GLU A 88 -11.93 -0.71 -8.34
C GLU A 88 -10.92 0.43 -8.23
N ARG A 89 -10.24 0.52 -7.08
CA ARG A 89 -9.31 1.62 -6.82
C ARG A 89 -8.10 1.10 -6.07
N LEU A 90 -6.93 1.69 -6.39
CA LEU A 90 -5.69 1.42 -5.66
C LEU A 90 -5.26 2.73 -5.00
N VAL A 91 -5.38 2.77 -3.67
CA VAL A 91 -5.13 3.96 -2.87
C VAL A 91 -4.11 3.61 -1.80
N THR A 92 -3.37 4.59 -1.32
CA THR A 92 -2.41 4.36 -0.24
C THR A 92 -2.90 4.95 1.08
N LEU A 93 -2.36 4.46 2.19
CA LEU A 93 -2.40 5.14 3.47
C LEU A 93 -0.95 5.34 3.87
N SER A 94 -0.44 6.55 3.70
CA SER A 94 0.99 6.84 3.78
C SER A 94 1.30 7.80 4.92
N PRO A 95 2.52 7.76 5.46
CA PRO A 95 2.89 8.76 6.46
C PRO A 95 3.06 10.14 5.81
N LEU A 96 2.91 11.20 6.62
CA LEU A 96 3.11 12.58 6.16
C LEU A 96 4.60 12.90 6.15
N THR A 97 5.33 12.33 5.20
CA THR A 97 6.76 12.58 5.06
C THR A 97 7.07 12.98 3.62
N SER A 98 8.16 13.75 3.44
CA SER A 98 8.61 14.11 2.10
C SER A 98 8.99 12.87 1.30
N MET A 99 9.57 11.88 1.96
CA MET A 99 10.00 10.65 1.29
C MET A 99 8.79 9.91 0.71
N ALA A 100 7.72 9.74 1.47
CA ALA A 100 6.51 9.07 0.99
C ALA A 100 5.87 9.87 -0.13
N THR A 101 5.78 11.18 0.02
CA THR A 101 5.20 12.05 -1.01
C THR A 101 6.00 11.94 -2.31
N HIS A 102 7.31 12.06 -2.22
CA HIS A 102 8.18 11.98 -3.40
C HIS A 102 8.03 10.61 -4.08
N PHE A 103 8.03 9.54 -3.29
CA PHE A 103 7.93 8.20 -3.84
C PHE A 103 6.64 8.00 -4.64
N HIS A 104 5.50 8.32 -4.03
CA HIS A 104 4.22 8.06 -4.71
C HIS A 104 3.99 8.99 -5.88
N ILE A 105 4.31 10.28 -5.75
CA ILE A 105 4.13 11.23 -6.85
C ILE A 105 5.05 10.85 -8.03
N SER A 106 6.31 10.50 -7.75
CA SER A 106 7.23 10.16 -8.84
C SER A 106 6.89 8.83 -9.50
N ASN A 107 6.10 8.00 -8.85
CA ASN A 107 5.61 6.76 -9.45
C ASN A 107 4.22 6.91 -10.11
N GLY A 108 3.74 8.13 -10.24
CA GLY A 108 2.54 8.42 -11.00
C GLY A 108 1.25 8.52 -10.21
N ALA A 109 1.32 8.46 -8.89
CA ALA A 109 0.13 8.60 -8.07
C ALA A 109 -0.28 10.06 -7.92
N LYS A 110 -1.54 10.26 -7.57
CA LYS A 110 -2.09 11.59 -7.31
C LYS A 110 -2.46 11.67 -5.83
N GLN A 111 -2.06 12.75 -5.16
CA GLN A 111 -2.45 12.97 -3.77
C GLN A 111 -3.93 13.35 -3.74
N ILE A 112 -4.74 12.57 -3.01
CA ILE A 112 -6.18 12.80 -2.97
C ILE A 112 -6.67 13.31 -1.63
N HIS A 113 -5.89 13.13 -0.56
CA HIS A 113 -6.31 13.59 0.77
C HIS A 113 -5.12 13.73 1.70
N ILE A 114 -5.14 14.77 2.54
CA ILE A 114 -4.16 14.98 3.61
C ILE A 114 -4.94 14.92 4.91
N ASN A 115 -4.48 14.04 5.82
CA ASN A 115 -5.10 13.82 7.12
C ASN A 115 -4.22 14.40 8.22
N ASP A 116 -4.61 14.24 9.47
CA ASP A 116 -3.81 14.75 10.60
C ASP A 116 -2.39 14.19 10.63
N GLN A 117 -2.24 12.88 10.44
CA GLN A 117 -0.95 12.21 10.55
C GLN A 117 -0.62 11.32 9.35
N THR A 118 -1.50 11.29 8.36
CA THR A 118 -1.33 10.46 7.17
C THR A 118 -1.75 11.22 5.93
N GLN A 119 -1.53 10.60 4.77
CA GLN A 119 -2.02 11.11 3.51
C GLN A 119 -2.35 9.94 2.59
N ASN A 120 -3.22 10.20 1.63
CA ASN A 120 -3.65 9.18 0.68
C ASN A 120 -3.25 9.58 -0.73
N PHE A 121 -2.69 8.62 -1.47
CA PHE A 121 -2.41 8.77 -2.88
C PHE A 121 -3.22 7.75 -3.65
N GLU A 122 -3.57 8.06 -4.88
CA GLU A 122 -4.30 7.12 -5.72
C GLU A 122 -3.54 6.87 -7.01
N TYR A 123 -3.40 5.59 -7.35
CA TYR A 123 -2.81 5.14 -8.61
C TYR A 123 -3.92 4.83 -9.59
N LYS A 124 -3.76 5.27 -10.82
CA LYS A 124 -4.73 4.98 -11.86
C LYS A 124 -4.61 3.50 -12.28
N LEU A 125 -5.71 2.81 -12.32
CA LEU A 125 -5.76 1.42 -12.77
C LEU A 125 -6.19 1.27 -14.24
#